data_5533c52fe7fe7a81cc62bceb42051d7f
#
_entry.id   5533c52fe7fe7a81cc62bceb42051d7f
#
_cell.length_a   1.000
_cell.length_b   1.000
_cell.length_c   1.000
_cell.angle_alpha   90.00
_cell.angle_beta   90.00
_cell.angle_gamma   90.00
#
_symmetry.space_group_name_H-M   'P 1'
#
loop_
_entity.id
_entity.type
_entity.pdbx_description
1 polymer ?
#
loop_
_entity_poly.entity_id
_entity_poly.type
_entity_poly.pdbx_seq_one_letter_code
_entity_poly.pdbx_strand_id
1 'polypeptide(L)'
;MDNRTAFLNTVAQALGRPLRREPQAEAAPVNNYANERLTELSPQQRCDAFVQFASEVMLAQCELTHEAQAPEAALRLCQQLGQQPVVVSGDSRLAELGITERLQRECNAVVWDPVRGAENIVQAEQAKVGVVYAEYGLTESGGVVLFSAPERGRSISLLPESSIFVLRKSSILPRVAQLAQVLHQKAQAGERMPSCINIISGPSSTADIELIKVVGVHGPVKAVYLIIEDC
;
A
#
# COMPACT_ATOMS: atom_id res chain seq x y z
N MET A 1 -8.89 -30.89 33.08
CA MET A 1 -9.56 -29.84 32.30
C MET A 1 -8.51 -29.28 31.37
N ASP A 2 -8.77 -29.19 30.09
CA ASP A 2 -7.83 -28.63 29.09
C ASP A 2 -7.53 -27.14 29.43
N ASN A 3 -6.25 -26.73 29.31
CA ASN A 3 -5.79 -25.36 29.60
C ASN A 3 -6.61 -24.29 28.87
N ARG A 4 -7.04 -24.59 27.64
CA ARG A 4 -7.91 -23.71 26.86
C ARG A 4 -9.27 -23.52 27.54
N THR A 5 -9.90 -24.57 28.00
CA THR A 5 -11.20 -24.52 28.70
C THR A 5 -11.09 -23.76 30.03
N ALA A 6 -10.01 -23.98 30.80
CA ALA A 6 -9.77 -23.25 32.05
C ALA A 6 -9.59 -21.76 31.79
N PHE A 7 -8.79 -21.37 30.80
CA PHE A 7 -8.58 -19.98 30.40
C PHE A 7 -9.88 -19.31 29.94
N LEU A 8 -10.65 -19.97 29.05
CA LEU A 8 -11.91 -19.42 28.56
C LEU A 8 -12.96 -19.27 29.66
N ASN A 9 -12.98 -20.19 30.65
CA ASN A 9 -13.85 -20.05 31.83
C ASN A 9 -13.49 -18.83 32.66
N THR A 10 -12.19 -18.60 32.92
CA THR A 10 -11.73 -17.41 33.65
C THR A 10 -12.17 -16.13 32.95
N VAL A 11 -11.99 -16.05 31.64
CA VAL A 11 -12.43 -14.90 30.82
C VAL A 11 -13.97 -14.73 30.90
N ALA A 12 -14.73 -15.82 30.75
CA ALA A 12 -16.19 -15.74 30.80
C ALA A 12 -16.72 -15.27 32.17
N GLN A 13 -16.11 -15.73 33.25
CA GLN A 13 -16.42 -15.27 34.62
C GLN A 13 -16.10 -13.81 34.80
N ALA A 14 -14.93 -13.33 34.35
CA ALA A 14 -14.54 -11.92 34.41
C ALA A 14 -15.53 -11.01 33.63
N LEU A 15 -16.10 -11.54 32.55
CA LEU A 15 -17.10 -10.85 31.71
C LEU A 15 -18.55 -11.01 32.24
N GLY A 16 -18.78 -11.66 33.39
CA GLY A 16 -20.09 -11.88 33.99
C GLY A 16 -21.06 -12.72 33.13
N ARG A 17 -20.52 -13.64 32.28
CA ARG A 17 -21.33 -14.49 31.38
C ARG A 17 -20.90 -15.94 31.41
N PRO A 18 -21.78 -16.91 31.04
CA PRO A 18 -21.41 -18.31 30.94
C PRO A 18 -20.39 -18.52 29.80
N LEU A 19 -19.59 -19.61 29.94
CA LEU A 19 -18.68 -20.03 28.89
C LEU A 19 -19.47 -20.38 27.61
N ARG A 20 -19.13 -19.72 26.50
CA ARG A 20 -19.65 -20.06 25.18
C ARG A 20 -18.69 -21.04 24.52
N ARG A 21 -19.20 -22.16 24.07
CA ARG A 21 -18.43 -23.22 23.35
C ARG A 21 -18.54 -23.07 21.84
N GLU A 22 -19.60 -22.42 21.38
CA GLU A 22 -19.85 -22.16 19.96
C GLU A 22 -19.77 -20.66 19.68
N PRO A 23 -19.33 -20.27 18.47
CA PRO A 23 -19.37 -18.89 18.05
C PRO A 23 -20.79 -18.33 18.16
N GLN A 24 -20.91 -17.09 18.58
CA GLN A 24 -22.20 -16.39 18.49
C GLN A 24 -22.51 -16.12 17.01
N ALA A 25 -23.78 -16.23 16.64
CA ALA A 25 -24.24 -15.78 15.34
C ALA A 25 -23.80 -14.32 15.10
N GLU A 26 -23.30 -14.04 13.91
CA GLU A 26 -22.92 -12.69 13.53
C GLU A 26 -24.15 -11.78 13.61
N ALA A 27 -23.99 -10.63 14.25
CA ALA A 27 -25.04 -9.62 14.25
C ALA A 27 -25.20 -9.06 12.83
N ALA A 28 -26.45 -8.81 12.42
CA ALA A 28 -26.69 -8.14 11.16
C ALA A 28 -26.00 -6.76 11.18
N PRO A 29 -25.38 -6.34 10.07
CA PRO A 29 -24.75 -5.03 10.00
C PRO A 29 -25.77 -3.92 10.19
N VAL A 30 -25.38 -2.86 10.89
CA VAL A 30 -26.25 -1.70 11.19
C VAL A 30 -26.63 -0.93 9.92
N ASN A 31 -25.76 -0.99 8.91
CA ASN A 31 -25.99 -0.38 7.60
C ASN A 31 -25.26 -1.20 6.51
N ASN A 32 -25.46 -0.84 5.26
CA ASN A 32 -24.86 -1.52 4.11
C ASN A 32 -23.72 -0.71 3.45
N TYR A 33 -23.15 0.27 4.14
CA TYR A 33 -22.12 1.15 3.59
C TYR A 33 -20.90 0.41 3.04
N ALA A 34 -20.53 -0.73 3.61
CA ALA A 34 -19.45 -1.57 3.09
C ALA A 34 -19.68 -1.99 1.63
N ASN A 35 -20.93 -2.21 1.24
CA ASN A 35 -21.29 -2.70 -0.09
C ASN A 35 -21.73 -1.59 -1.05
N GLU A 36 -22.18 -0.44 -0.55
CA GLU A 36 -22.87 0.57 -1.35
C GLU A 36 -22.06 1.85 -1.54
N ARG A 37 -21.35 2.30 -0.50
CA ARG A 37 -20.70 3.63 -0.52
C ARG A 37 -19.54 3.68 -1.51
N LEU A 38 -19.54 4.67 -2.41
CA LEU A 38 -18.54 4.93 -3.47
C LEU A 38 -18.49 3.86 -4.57
N THR A 39 -19.38 2.85 -4.53
CA THR A 39 -19.41 1.80 -5.55
C THR A 39 -20.11 2.22 -6.84
N GLU A 40 -20.93 3.27 -6.76
CA GLU A 40 -21.63 3.88 -7.87
C GLU A 40 -20.73 4.74 -8.77
N LEU A 41 -19.54 5.11 -8.29
CA LEU A 41 -18.62 5.97 -9.04
C LEU A 41 -18.04 5.25 -10.26
N SER A 42 -17.98 5.93 -11.39
CA SER A 42 -17.23 5.49 -12.57
C SER A 42 -15.71 5.42 -12.27
N PRO A 43 -14.92 4.68 -13.08
CA PRO A 43 -13.47 4.65 -12.92
C PRO A 43 -12.82 6.04 -12.88
N GLN A 44 -13.28 6.97 -13.73
CA GLN A 44 -12.79 8.36 -13.71
C GLN A 44 -13.14 9.07 -12.40
N GLN A 45 -14.38 9.01 -11.97
CA GLN A 45 -14.82 9.63 -10.72
C GLN A 45 -14.09 9.06 -9.49
N ARG A 46 -13.80 7.74 -9.48
CA ARG A 46 -13.00 7.11 -8.43
C ARG A 46 -11.57 7.64 -8.41
N CYS A 47 -10.95 7.77 -9.59
CA CYS A 47 -9.62 8.31 -9.72
C CYS A 47 -9.57 9.78 -9.26
N ASP A 48 -10.51 10.61 -9.68
CA ASP A 48 -10.57 12.03 -9.28
C ASP A 48 -10.73 12.16 -7.76
N ALA A 49 -11.65 11.41 -7.17
CA ALA A 49 -11.86 11.41 -5.73
C ALA A 49 -10.66 10.83 -4.96
N PHE A 50 -9.98 9.79 -5.50
CA PHE A 50 -8.74 9.25 -4.94
C PHE A 50 -7.64 10.31 -4.93
N VAL A 51 -7.39 10.97 -6.06
CA VAL A 51 -6.37 12.02 -6.21
C VAL A 51 -6.66 13.18 -5.26
N GLN A 52 -7.91 13.63 -5.20
CA GLN A 52 -8.31 14.70 -4.31
C GLN A 52 -8.03 14.35 -2.85
N PHE A 53 -8.51 13.21 -2.37
CA PHE A 53 -8.31 12.80 -0.98
C PHE A 53 -6.83 12.56 -0.66
N ALA A 54 -6.09 11.90 -1.55
CA ALA A 54 -4.66 11.63 -1.38
C ALA A 54 -3.86 12.93 -1.28
N SER A 55 -4.18 13.94 -2.09
CA SER A 55 -3.43 15.21 -2.12
C SER A 55 -3.84 16.14 -0.99
N GLU A 56 -5.14 16.36 -0.79
CA GLU A 56 -5.63 17.39 0.16
C GLU A 56 -5.60 16.91 1.61
N VAL A 57 -5.87 15.62 1.84
CA VAL A 57 -5.98 15.08 3.21
C VAL A 57 -4.74 14.30 3.61
N MET A 58 -4.24 13.43 2.72
CA MET A 58 -3.11 12.57 3.05
C MET A 58 -1.76 13.18 2.70
N LEU A 59 -1.72 14.32 2.01
CA LEU A 59 -0.49 15.05 1.64
C LEU A 59 0.43 14.25 0.70
N ALA A 60 -0.12 13.35 -0.08
CA ALA A 60 0.60 12.68 -1.14
C ALA A 60 0.62 13.56 -2.40
N GLN A 61 1.74 13.57 -3.11
CA GLN A 61 1.77 14.14 -4.46
C GLN A 61 1.18 13.12 -5.43
N CYS A 62 0.25 13.51 -6.29
CA CYS A 62 -0.32 12.64 -7.32
C CYS A 62 0.04 13.17 -8.71
N GLU A 63 0.39 12.25 -9.60
CA GLU A 63 0.67 12.55 -10.99
C GLU A 63 0.05 11.48 -11.89
N LEU A 64 -0.75 11.89 -12.87
CA LEU A 64 -1.31 11.03 -13.90
C LEU A 64 -0.39 11.03 -15.11
N THR A 65 -0.21 9.86 -15.72
CA THR A 65 0.61 9.70 -16.93
C THR A 65 0.09 8.56 -17.79
N HIS A 66 0.34 8.62 -19.09
CA HIS A 66 0.10 7.49 -19.98
C HIS A 66 1.23 6.47 -19.87
N GLU A 67 0.92 5.21 -20.16
CA GLU A 67 1.87 4.09 -20.04
C GLU A 67 3.21 4.35 -20.77
N ALA A 68 3.14 4.87 -22.00
CA ALA A 68 4.32 5.18 -22.80
C ALA A 68 5.23 6.27 -22.18
N GLN A 69 4.71 7.09 -21.29
CA GLN A 69 5.43 8.19 -20.63
C GLN A 69 5.86 7.83 -19.20
N ALA A 70 5.44 6.69 -18.68
CA ALA A 70 5.69 6.26 -17.31
C ALA A 70 7.20 6.22 -16.95
N PRO A 71 8.11 5.73 -17.81
CA PRO A 71 9.55 5.73 -17.51
C PRO A 71 10.10 7.14 -17.31
N GLU A 72 9.69 8.08 -18.16
CA GLU A 72 10.16 9.46 -18.09
C GLU A 72 9.58 10.20 -16.87
N ALA A 73 8.30 9.96 -16.57
CA ALA A 73 7.67 10.52 -15.38
C ALA A 73 8.35 10.00 -14.10
N ALA A 74 8.62 8.69 -14.01
CA ALA A 74 9.32 8.10 -12.87
C ALA A 74 10.73 8.68 -12.70
N LEU A 75 11.50 8.82 -13.81
CA LEU A 75 12.82 9.44 -13.78
C LEU A 75 12.78 10.88 -13.25
N ARG A 76 11.90 11.70 -13.80
CA ARG A 76 11.72 13.09 -13.37
C ARG A 76 11.34 13.20 -11.90
N LEU A 77 10.43 12.35 -11.42
CA LEU A 77 10.05 12.29 -10.01
C LEU A 77 11.24 11.90 -9.12
N CYS A 78 12.04 10.89 -9.50
CA CYS A 78 13.26 10.54 -8.77
C CYS A 78 14.23 11.72 -8.69
N GLN A 79 14.42 12.46 -9.79
CA GLN A 79 15.28 13.65 -9.83
C GLN A 79 14.78 14.77 -8.89
N GLN A 80 13.47 15.00 -8.83
CA GLN A 80 12.85 15.97 -7.94
C GLN A 80 12.94 15.59 -6.45
N LEU A 81 12.96 14.28 -6.14
CA LEU A 81 12.98 13.76 -4.78
C LEU A 81 14.38 13.53 -4.19
N GLY A 82 15.45 13.86 -4.92
CA GLY A 82 16.82 13.76 -4.40
C GLY A 82 17.77 12.93 -5.24
N GLN A 83 17.32 12.45 -6.38
CA GLN A 83 18.06 11.80 -7.47
C GLN A 83 18.74 10.47 -7.12
N GLN A 84 19.59 10.38 -6.12
CA GLN A 84 20.34 9.18 -5.75
C GLN A 84 20.62 9.13 -4.25
N PRO A 85 20.77 7.92 -3.64
CA PRO A 85 20.52 6.59 -4.23
C PRO A 85 19.04 6.26 -4.42
N VAL A 86 18.72 5.46 -5.44
CA VAL A 86 17.38 4.97 -5.75
C VAL A 86 17.34 3.46 -5.60
N VAL A 87 16.32 2.93 -4.92
CA VAL A 87 16.00 1.50 -4.88
C VAL A 87 14.67 1.24 -5.57
N VAL A 88 14.63 0.19 -6.41
CA VAL A 88 13.45 -0.20 -7.19
C VAL A 88 13.02 -1.61 -6.81
N SER A 89 11.73 -1.84 -6.69
CA SER A 89 11.17 -3.17 -6.51
C SER A 89 11.52 -4.08 -7.69
N GLY A 90 11.80 -5.36 -7.42
CA GLY A 90 11.95 -6.39 -8.44
C GLY A 90 10.62 -6.84 -9.07
N ASP A 91 9.55 -6.07 -8.92
CA ASP A 91 8.26 -6.33 -9.54
C ASP A 91 8.36 -6.23 -11.07
N SER A 92 8.04 -7.32 -11.79
CA SER A 92 8.15 -7.38 -13.26
C SER A 92 7.35 -6.30 -13.98
N ARG A 93 6.25 -5.84 -13.38
CA ARG A 93 5.40 -4.79 -13.96
C ARG A 93 6.12 -3.44 -14.09
N LEU A 94 7.08 -3.15 -13.21
CA LEU A 94 7.93 -1.95 -13.35
C LEU A 94 8.90 -2.07 -14.52
N ALA A 95 9.40 -3.27 -14.79
CA ALA A 95 10.24 -3.55 -15.97
C ALA A 95 9.40 -3.54 -17.26
N GLU A 96 8.21 -4.14 -17.26
CA GLU A 96 7.27 -4.12 -18.37
C GLU A 96 6.86 -2.68 -18.77
N LEU A 97 6.76 -1.78 -17.81
CA LEU A 97 6.54 -0.35 -18.01
C LEU A 97 7.84 0.40 -18.45
N GLY A 98 8.98 -0.27 -18.52
CA GLY A 98 10.29 0.34 -18.84
C GLY A 98 10.86 1.25 -17.73
N ILE A 99 10.22 1.29 -16.57
CA ILE A 99 10.62 2.15 -15.44
C ILE A 99 11.95 1.64 -14.86
N THR A 100 12.07 0.34 -14.63
CA THR A 100 13.26 -0.26 -14.03
C THR A 100 14.51 0.05 -14.84
N GLU A 101 14.50 -0.22 -16.14
CA GLU A 101 15.64 0.00 -17.04
C GLU A 101 15.99 1.48 -17.16
N ARG A 102 14.97 2.34 -17.18
CA ARG A 102 15.16 3.79 -17.24
C ARG A 102 15.87 4.31 -16.00
N LEU A 103 15.44 3.89 -14.81
CA LEU A 103 16.04 4.31 -13.56
C LEU A 103 17.44 3.70 -13.32
N GLN A 104 17.68 2.46 -13.73
CA GLN A 104 19.02 1.86 -13.69
C GLN A 104 20.02 2.65 -14.53
N ARG A 105 19.63 3.02 -15.74
CA ARG A 105 20.51 3.74 -16.69
C ARG A 105 20.80 5.18 -16.25
N GLU A 106 19.80 5.91 -15.76
CA GLU A 106 19.92 7.35 -15.52
C GLU A 106 20.18 7.73 -14.05
N CYS A 107 19.76 6.84 -13.12
CA CYS A 107 19.90 7.08 -11.67
C CYS A 107 20.77 6.03 -10.97
N ASN A 108 21.40 5.09 -11.70
CA ASN A 108 22.09 3.94 -11.12
C ASN A 108 21.23 3.21 -10.06
N ALA A 109 19.92 3.09 -10.32
CA ALA A 109 19.00 2.51 -9.38
C ALA A 109 19.34 1.04 -9.09
N VAL A 110 19.27 0.68 -7.82
CA VAL A 110 19.47 -0.71 -7.39
C VAL A 110 18.12 -1.41 -7.38
N VAL A 111 18.05 -2.53 -8.09
CA VAL A 111 16.83 -3.36 -8.08
C VAL A 111 16.92 -4.35 -6.93
N TRP A 112 15.83 -4.45 -6.18
CA TRP A 112 15.68 -5.46 -5.13
C TRP A 112 15.79 -6.86 -5.71
N ASP A 113 16.70 -7.65 -5.16
CA ASP A 113 16.94 -9.04 -5.55
C ASP A 113 16.92 -9.92 -4.29
N PRO A 114 15.99 -10.90 -4.17
CA PRO A 114 15.90 -11.78 -3.00
C PRO A 114 17.23 -12.46 -2.63
N VAL A 115 18.10 -12.73 -3.62
CA VAL A 115 19.39 -13.40 -3.41
C VAL A 115 20.35 -12.56 -2.55
N ARG A 116 20.21 -11.24 -2.55
CA ARG A 116 21.06 -10.34 -1.76
C ARG A 116 20.73 -10.32 -0.26
N GLY A 117 19.60 -10.92 0.16
CA GLY A 117 19.25 -11.02 1.56
C GLY A 117 19.28 -9.67 2.31
N ALA A 118 20.07 -9.59 3.38
CA ALA A 118 20.16 -8.39 4.24
C ALA A 118 20.76 -7.15 3.55
N GLU A 119 21.53 -7.30 2.48
CA GLU A 119 22.09 -6.18 1.73
C GLU A 119 20.99 -5.28 1.16
N ASN A 120 19.88 -5.87 0.72
CA ASN A 120 18.72 -5.11 0.24
C ASN A 120 18.19 -4.12 1.28
N ILE A 121 18.22 -4.48 2.57
CA ILE A 121 17.73 -3.63 3.66
C ILE A 121 18.66 -2.43 3.83
N VAL A 122 19.98 -2.67 3.82
CA VAL A 122 20.99 -1.61 3.91
C VAL A 122 20.86 -0.63 2.75
N GLN A 123 20.63 -1.14 1.55
CA GLN A 123 20.44 -0.30 0.37
C GLN A 123 19.15 0.52 0.43
N ALA A 124 18.05 -0.07 0.91
CA ALA A 124 16.80 0.64 1.10
C ALA A 124 16.90 1.73 2.18
N GLU A 125 17.63 1.48 3.27
CA GLU A 125 17.88 2.45 4.34
C GLU A 125 18.70 3.67 3.85
N GLN A 126 19.65 3.45 2.96
CA GLN A 126 20.48 4.52 2.39
C GLN A 126 19.82 5.25 1.23
N ALA A 127 18.73 4.71 0.69
CA ALA A 127 18.09 5.27 -0.48
C ALA A 127 17.36 6.59 -0.19
N LYS A 128 17.47 7.54 -1.12
CA LYS A 128 16.65 8.76 -1.14
C LYS A 128 15.26 8.48 -1.66
N VAL A 129 15.15 7.58 -2.64
CA VAL A 129 13.87 7.25 -3.28
C VAL A 129 13.70 5.74 -3.38
N GLY A 130 12.56 5.25 -2.93
CA GLY A 130 12.08 3.90 -3.17
C GLY A 130 10.97 3.89 -4.21
N VAL A 131 11.03 3.00 -5.21
CA VAL A 131 10.02 2.87 -6.26
C VAL A 131 9.39 1.49 -6.20
N VAL A 132 8.07 1.46 -6.02
CA VAL A 132 7.28 0.22 -5.88
C VAL A 132 6.04 0.25 -6.75
N TYR A 133 5.55 -0.93 -7.13
CA TYR A 133 4.26 -1.07 -7.80
C TYR A 133 3.17 -1.39 -6.77
N ALA A 134 2.06 -0.63 -6.80
CA ALA A 134 0.91 -0.86 -5.94
C ALA A 134 -0.15 -1.70 -6.66
N GLU A 135 -0.71 -2.67 -5.95
CA GLU A 135 -1.76 -3.55 -6.48
C GLU A 135 -3.08 -2.79 -6.70
N TYR A 136 -3.43 -1.93 -5.75
CA TYR A 136 -4.69 -1.18 -5.75
C TYR A 136 -4.51 0.21 -5.15
N GLY A 137 -5.39 1.14 -5.57
CA GLY A 137 -5.69 2.37 -4.85
C GLY A 137 -7.02 2.23 -4.11
N LEU A 138 -7.21 2.99 -3.03
CA LEU A 138 -8.45 3.03 -2.24
C LEU A 138 -9.00 4.45 -2.20
N THR A 139 -10.11 4.71 -2.90
CA THR A 139 -10.71 6.04 -3.03
C THR A 139 -11.03 6.66 -1.67
N GLU A 140 -11.61 5.89 -0.76
CA GLU A 140 -12.08 6.41 0.55
C GLU A 140 -10.96 6.94 1.45
N SER A 141 -9.73 6.45 1.28
CA SER A 141 -8.60 6.77 2.17
C SER A 141 -7.41 7.41 1.46
N GLY A 142 -7.47 7.57 0.14
CA GLY A 142 -6.32 8.01 -0.65
C GLY A 142 -5.11 7.10 -0.46
N GLY A 143 -5.32 5.83 -0.11
CA GLY A 143 -4.28 4.87 0.20
C GLY A 143 -3.95 3.96 -0.98
N VAL A 144 -2.72 3.47 -1.02
CA VAL A 144 -2.25 2.45 -1.96
C VAL A 144 -2.00 1.13 -1.25
N VAL A 145 -2.22 0.03 -1.94
CA VAL A 145 -2.13 -1.33 -1.39
C VAL A 145 -0.93 -2.04 -1.98
N LEU A 146 -0.06 -2.55 -1.13
CA LEU A 146 1.14 -3.29 -1.53
C LEU A 146 1.06 -4.73 -1.02
N PHE A 147 1.36 -5.69 -1.90
CA PHE A 147 1.50 -7.10 -1.55
C PHE A 147 2.97 -7.47 -1.46
N SER A 148 3.39 -8.05 -0.34
CA SER A 148 4.74 -8.55 -0.18
C SER A 148 4.95 -9.84 -0.98
N ALA A 149 6.12 -9.94 -1.61
CA ALA A 149 6.65 -11.14 -2.27
C ALA A 149 8.18 -11.14 -2.14
N PRO A 150 8.88 -12.23 -2.48
CA PRO A 150 10.33 -12.24 -2.44
C PRO A 150 10.97 -11.06 -3.20
N GLU A 151 10.46 -10.74 -4.39
CA GLU A 151 10.94 -9.65 -5.26
C GLU A 151 10.40 -8.27 -4.84
N ARG A 152 9.42 -8.22 -3.95
CA ARG A 152 8.70 -7.03 -3.51
C ARG A 152 8.85 -6.84 -2.00
N GLY A 153 10.09 -6.53 -1.60
CA GLY A 153 10.42 -6.31 -0.19
C GLY A 153 9.76 -5.04 0.37
N ARG A 154 9.20 -5.15 1.57
CA ARG A 154 8.51 -4.03 2.24
C ARG A 154 9.44 -2.84 2.51
N SER A 155 10.71 -3.09 2.74
CA SER A 155 11.71 -2.07 3.06
C SER A 155 11.84 -1.02 1.95
N ILE A 156 11.57 -1.36 0.68
CA ILE A 156 11.66 -0.44 -0.45
C ILE A 156 10.70 0.75 -0.31
N SER A 157 9.53 0.54 0.27
CA SER A 157 8.52 1.59 0.45
C SER A 157 8.51 2.21 1.85
N LEU A 158 9.29 1.68 2.80
CA LEU A 158 9.24 2.10 4.21
C LEU A 158 10.52 2.77 4.70
N LEU A 159 11.70 2.42 4.18
CA LEU A 159 12.98 2.92 4.66
C LEU A 159 13.51 4.15 3.90
N PRO A 160 13.33 4.28 2.56
CA PRO A 160 13.80 5.46 1.85
C PRO A 160 13.19 6.76 2.36
N GLU A 161 13.89 7.86 2.17
CA GLU A 161 13.42 9.20 2.54
C GLU A 161 12.12 9.59 1.82
N SER A 162 11.94 9.13 0.58
CA SER A 162 10.74 9.35 -0.22
C SER A 162 10.32 8.07 -0.93
N SER A 163 9.02 7.89 -1.19
CA SER A 163 8.49 6.72 -1.89
C SER A 163 7.62 7.10 -3.08
N ILE A 164 7.87 6.47 -4.23
CA ILE A 164 7.05 6.54 -5.43
C ILE A 164 6.26 5.23 -5.56
N PHE A 165 4.95 5.34 -5.59
CA PHE A 165 4.01 4.24 -5.77
C PHE A 165 3.42 4.32 -7.17
N VAL A 166 3.76 3.35 -8.02
CA VAL A 166 3.22 3.23 -9.38
C VAL A 166 1.95 2.39 -9.30
N LEU A 167 0.84 2.87 -9.83
CA LEU A 167 -0.41 2.12 -9.86
C LEU A 167 -1.20 2.41 -11.14
N ARG A 168 -2.09 1.49 -11.53
CA ARG A 168 -3.00 1.68 -12.65
C ARG A 168 -4.30 2.34 -12.18
N LYS A 169 -4.83 3.25 -12.97
CA LYS A 169 -6.14 3.88 -12.72
C LYS A 169 -7.27 2.86 -12.61
N SER A 170 -7.25 1.83 -13.45
CA SER A 170 -8.22 0.72 -13.41
C SER A 170 -8.18 -0.09 -12.10
N SER A 171 -7.07 -0.05 -11.36
CA SER A 171 -6.92 -0.74 -10.07
C SER A 171 -7.41 0.06 -8.87
N ILE A 172 -7.97 1.26 -9.06
CA ILE A 172 -8.50 2.07 -7.97
C ILE A 172 -9.87 1.53 -7.56
N LEU A 173 -9.94 1.01 -6.33
CA LEU A 173 -11.14 0.46 -5.71
C LEU A 173 -11.87 1.55 -4.90
N PRO A 174 -13.18 1.41 -4.70
CA PRO A 174 -13.94 2.33 -3.86
C PRO A 174 -13.42 2.42 -2.43
N ARG A 175 -13.25 1.25 -1.77
CA ARG A 175 -13.00 1.17 -0.32
C ARG A 175 -12.22 -0.09 0.05
N VAL A 176 -11.75 -0.13 1.29
CA VAL A 176 -11.14 -1.35 1.87
C VAL A 176 -12.10 -2.55 1.87
N ALA A 177 -13.42 -2.33 1.91
CA ALA A 177 -14.40 -3.41 1.80
C ALA A 177 -14.33 -4.14 0.46
N GLN A 178 -14.18 -3.42 -0.66
CA GLN A 178 -13.99 -4.03 -1.97
C GLN A 178 -12.63 -4.73 -2.10
N LEU A 179 -11.58 -4.19 -1.47
CA LEU A 179 -10.32 -4.90 -1.35
C LEU A 179 -10.50 -6.25 -0.62
N ALA A 180 -11.22 -6.25 0.51
CA ALA A 180 -11.50 -7.48 1.26
C ALA A 180 -12.27 -8.51 0.40
N GLN A 181 -13.23 -8.08 -0.43
CA GLN A 181 -13.94 -8.95 -1.37
C GLN A 181 -12.98 -9.55 -2.41
N VAL A 182 -12.10 -8.74 -3.01
CA VAL A 182 -11.08 -9.22 -3.95
C VAL A 182 -10.16 -10.25 -3.31
N LEU A 183 -9.67 -9.98 -2.10
CA LEU A 183 -8.81 -10.90 -1.35
C LEU A 183 -9.54 -12.22 -1.03
N HIS A 184 -10.80 -12.13 -0.64
CA HIS A 184 -11.63 -13.30 -0.39
C HIS A 184 -11.78 -14.15 -1.65
N GLN A 185 -12.07 -13.53 -2.81
CA GLN A 185 -12.20 -14.23 -4.08
C GLN A 185 -10.88 -14.92 -4.48
N LYS A 186 -9.73 -14.25 -4.32
CA LYS A 186 -8.41 -14.84 -4.56
C LYS A 186 -8.16 -16.08 -3.68
N ALA A 187 -8.46 -15.95 -2.38
CA ALA A 187 -8.32 -17.07 -1.44
C ALA A 187 -9.24 -18.24 -1.81
N GLN A 188 -10.50 -17.98 -2.20
CA GLN A 188 -11.44 -19.01 -2.68
C GLN A 188 -10.98 -19.68 -3.99
N ALA A 189 -10.30 -18.96 -4.85
CA ALA A 189 -9.69 -19.49 -6.07
C ALA A 189 -8.43 -20.31 -5.80
N GLY A 190 -7.99 -20.42 -4.54
CA GLY A 190 -6.78 -21.14 -4.17
C GLY A 190 -5.48 -20.40 -4.47
N GLU A 191 -5.54 -19.09 -4.77
CA GLU A 191 -4.34 -18.29 -4.96
C GLU A 191 -3.55 -18.19 -3.64
N ARG A 192 -2.22 -18.27 -3.73
CA ARG A 192 -1.36 -18.06 -2.57
C ARG A 192 -1.44 -16.60 -2.13
N MET A 193 -1.96 -16.39 -0.93
CA MET A 193 -2.04 -15.05 -0.37
C MET A 193 -0.67 -14.50 0.02
N PRO A 194 -0.43 -13.18 -0.13
CA PRO A 194 0.81 -12.55 0.32
C PRO A 194 0.96 -12.70 1.84
N SER A 195 2.20 -12.83 2.31
CA SER A 195 2.47 -12.92 3.76
C SER A 195 2.20 -11.61 4.51
N CYS A 196 2.18 -10.49 3.78
CA CYS A 196 1.84 -9.17 4.32
C CYS A 196 1.16 -8.32 3.24
N ILE A 197 0.13 -7.58 3.65
CA ILE A 197 -0.54 -6.56 2.85
C ILE A 197 -0.38 -5.24 3.59
N ASN A 198 0.28 -4.27 2.96
CA ASN A 198 0.42 -2.92 3.49
C ASN A 198 -0.58 -2.00 2.79
N ILE A 199 -1.28 -1.19 3.57
CA ILE A 199 -2.07 -0.06 3.06
C ILE A 199 -1.36 1.21 3.52
N ILE A 200 -0.91 2.03 2.58
CA ILE A 200 -0.12 3.23 2.82
C ILE A 200 -0.89 4.44 2.30
N SER A 201 -1.18 5.39 3.17
CA SER A 201 -1.92 6.61 2.84
C SER A 201 -1.06 7.85 3.09
N GLY A 202 -0.44 8.35 2.04
CA GLY A 202 0.48 9.51 2.12
C GLY A 202 1.81 9.22 2.81
N PRO A 203 2.57 10.28 3.17
CA PRO A 203 3.84 10.17 3.87
C PRO A 203 3.67 9.65 5.30
N SER A 204 4.75 9.10 5.86
CA SER A 204 4.77 8.70 7.26
C SER A 204 4.41 9.88 8.17
N SER A 205 3.44 9.69 9.04
CA SER A 205 3.03 10.74 9.96
C SER A 205 2.64 10.15 11.32
N THR A 206 2.99 10.88 12.37
CA THR A 206 2.66 10.56 13.75
C THR A 206 1.93 11.74 14.37
N ALA A 207 0.82 11.50 15.06
CA ALA A 207 0.17 12.48 15.92
C ALA A 207 0.34 12.00 17.35
N ASP A 208 1.26 12.62 18.07
CA ASP A 208 1.61 12.21 19.42
C ASP A 208 0.81 13.00 20.48
N ILE A 209 1.30 13.02 21.73
CA ILE A 209 0.61 13.48 22.94
C ILE A 209 -0.10 14.83 22.79
N GLU A 210 0.42 15.75 21.99
CA GLU A 210 -0.16 17.09 21.76
C GLU A 210 -1.06 17.18 20.51
N LEU A 211 -1.37 16.05 19.84
CA LEU A 211 -2.13 15.98 18.60
C LEU A 211 -1.52 16.79 17.43
N ILE A 212 -0.26 17.17 17.54
CA ILE A 212 0.48 17.82 16.46
C ILE A 212 0.97 16.74 15.49
N LYS A 213 0.55 16.84 14.24
CA LYS A 213 0.99 15.94 13.18
C LYS A 213 2.44 16.24 12.78
N VAL A 214 3.33 15.28 13.02
CA VAL A 214 4.73 15.33 12.58
C VAL A 214 4.92 14.35 11.43
N VAL A 215 5.58 14.79 10.35
CA VAL A 215 5.78 14.01 9.13
C VAL A 215 7.22 13.51 9.05
N GLY A 216 7.43 12.24 8.64
CA GLY A 216 8.75 11.70 8.33
C GLY A 216 9.57 11.21 9.54
N VAL A 217 8.94 10.95 10.70
CA VAL A 217 9.68 10.46 11.89
C VAL A 217 10.01 8.97 11.78
N HIS A 218 9.05 8.16 11.32
CA HIS A 218 9.17 6.69 11.28
C HIS A 218 9.05 6.11 9.87
N GLY A 219 9.37 6.88 8.83
CA GLY A 219 9.28 6.44 7.44
C GLY A 219 9.34 7.61 6.46
N PRO A 220 8.97 7.40 5.20
CA PRO A 220 9.12 8.38 4.14
C PRO A 220 8.50 9.74 4.44
N VAL A 221 9.27 10.80 4.21
CA VAL A 221 8.84 12.20 4.36
C VAL A 221 7.89 12.61 3.23
N LYS A 222 8.04 11.99 2.06
CA LYS A 222 7.22 12.25 0.87
C LYS A 222 6.70 10.95 0.29
N ALA A 223 5.43 10.97 -0.12
CA ALA A 223 4.78 9.91 -0.89
C ALA A 223 4.30 10.50 -2.22
N VAL A 224 4.64 9.84 -3.32
CA VAL A 224 4.22 10.22 -4.66
C VAL A 224 3.47 9.06 -5.29
N TYR A 225 2.29 9.31 -5.84
CA TYR A 225 1.49 8.34 -6.56
C TYR A 225 1.57 8.65 -8.05
N LEU A 226 2.27 7.79 -8.80
CA LEU A 226 2.35 7.84 -10.26
C LEU A 226 1.25 6.93 -10.81
N ILE A 227 0.18 7.54 -11.31
CA ILE A 227 -1.04 6.85 -11.75
C ILE A 227 -1.00 6.69 -13.27
N ILE A 228 -1.00 5.43 -13.71
CA ILE A 228 -1.03 5.08 -15.14
C ILE A 228 -2.48 5.13 -15.62
N GLU A 229 -2.77 5.98 -16.59
CA GLU A 229 -4.06 6.05 -17.27
C GLU A 229 -4.20 4.90 -18.27
N ASP A 230 -4.92 3.86 -17.90
CA ASP A 230 -5.15 2.62 -18.66
C ASP A 230 -6.63 2.35 -18.96
N CYS A 231 -7.51 3.26 -18.58
CA CYS A 231 -8.96 3.19 -18.85
C CYS A 231 -9.61 4.59 -18.87
#